data_d0f07a092dbd4d5983cd7af35cccdd37
#
_entry.id   d0f07a092dbd4d5983cd7af35cccdd37
#
_cell.length_a   1.000
_cell.length_b   1.000
_cell.length_c   1.000
_cell.angle_alpha   90.00
_cell.angle_beta   90.00
_cell.angle_gamma   90.00
#
_symmetry.space_group_name_H-M   'P 1'
#
loop_
_entity.id
_entity.type
_entity.pdbx_description
1 polymer ?
#
loop_
_entity_poly.entity_id
_entity_poly.type
_entity_poly.pdbx_seq_one_letter_code
_entity_poly.pdbx_strand_id
1 'polypeptide(L)'
;MKKLFIALATLCIGPTASAQQALFGGPSVESPVINADGTVTFRFQAPKAIKVEVTGDFMPVQKREVEFNGNKMTVETPGVGELKEGKGGVWEYTTPFVVAPDMYNYTFRVDGVSQIDPHNMWVNRDVASLTSVLLVPAPGERSDLYAIHKVPHGTVSKVWYPSATAGFDRRLTVYTPAGYETSKAKYPVLYVLHGIGGDEDAWVTQGRATQILDNLIARGEAKPMIVVFTNGNIACEAAPLENADGYVNPTMSLPKTMEGTFEKAFPEIVKFIDSRYRTIAKKQSRAICGLSMGGFHTLNISVNYPDMFAYSGMFSAAIGVSDPSVSPLYQDFDKKLATYFAKKPALLWIGIGKTDFLFQSNTDFRAKLDANGFPYKYMETDGGHIWKNWRIYLTEFVPLIFK
;
A
#
# COMPACT_ATOMS: atom_id res chain seq x y z
N MET A 1 -31.79 55.80 50.37
CA MET A 1 -31.55 56.00 48.95
C MET A 1 -30.53 54.97 48.49
N LYS A 2 -31.00 53.85 47.87
CA LYS A 2 -30.12 52.78 47.32
C LYS A 2 -29.88 53.13 45.86
N LYS A 3 -28.62 53.38 45.48
CA LYS A 3 -28.24 53.65 44.13
C LYS A 3 -28.02 52.26 43.47
N LEU A 4 -28.84 51.94 42.47
CA LEU A 4 -28.74 50.74 41.61
C LEU A 4 -27.70 51.05 40.54
N PHE A 5 -26.56 50.35 40.56
CA PHE A 5 -25.60 50.38 39.47
C PHE A 5 -26.00 49.30 38.40
N ILE A 6 -26.48 49.74 37.28
CA ILE A 6 -26.68 48.88 36.10
C ILE A 6 -25.32 48.80 35.36
N ALA A 7 -24.65 47.68 35.46
CA ALA A 7 -23.46 47.38 34.63
C ALA A 7 -23.93 46.99 33.24
N LEU A 8 -23.68 47.83 32.25
CA LEU A 8 -23.90 47.54 30.83
C LEU A 8 -22.76 46.63 30.37
N ALA A 9 -23.01 45.33 30.26
CA ALA A 9 -22.07 44.42 29.63
C ALA A 9 -22.08 44.64 28.13
N THR A 10 -21.11 45.37 27.61
CA THR A 10 -20.88 45.51 26.17
C THR A 10 -20.32 44.20 25.69
N LEU A 11 -21.16 43.43 24.99
CA LEU A 11 -20.75 42.23 24.30
C LEU A 11 -19.90 42.65 23.08
N CYS A 12 -18.58 42.64 23.21
CA CYS A 12 -17.70 42.79 22.07
C CYS A 12 -17.83 41.52 21.18
N ILE A 13 -18.66 41.61 20.14
CA ILE A 13 -18.63 40.66 19.04
C ILE A 13 -17.36 41.00 18.24
N GLY A 14 -16.22 40.49 18.71
CA GLY A 14 -15.01 40.44 17.90
C GLY A 14 -15.25 39.52 16.69
N PRO A 15 -14.57 39.73 15.58
CA PRO A 15 -14.61 38.77 14.48
C PRO A 15 -14.21 37.43 15.06
N THR A 16 -15.15 36.48 15.07
CA THR A 16 -14.86 35.07 15.42
C THR A 16 -13.87 34.57 14.39
N ALA A 17 -12.59 34.55 14.73
CA ALA A 17 -11.62 33.77 13.99
C ALA A 17 -12.11 32.33 14.08
N SER A 18 -12.73 31.83 13.03
CA SER A 18 -13.20 30.46 12.97
C SER A 18 -11.96 29.57 12.93
N ALA A 19 -11.59 29.03 14.09
CA ALA A 19 -10.51 28.04 14.20
C ALA A 19 -10.83 26.75 13.43
N GLN A 20 -12.08 26.58 13.00
CA GLN A 20 -12.54 25.48 12.15
C GLN A 20 -13.10 26.06 10.85
N GLN A 21 -12.27 26.16 9.83
CA GLN A 21 -12.66 26.67 8.50
C GLN A 21 -13.79 25.88 7.84
N ALA A 22 -13.98 24.61 8.23
CA ALA A 22 -15.00 23.73 7.68
C ALA A 22 -16.43 23.94 8.26
N LEU A 23 -16.62 24.77 9.30
CA LEU A 23 -17.94 24.98 9.94
C LEU A 23 -18.97 25.66 9.03
N PHE A 24 -18.53 26.34 7.98
CA PHE A 24 -19.37 27.10 7.06
C PHE A 24 -19.28 26.57 5.62
N GLY A 25 -18.97 25.26 5.47
CA GLY A 25 -19.00 24.59 4.17
C GLY A 25 -20.39 24.71 3.52
N GLY A 26 -20.43 24.85 2.19
CA GLY A 26 -21.67 24.85 1.40
C GLY A 26 -22.47 23.55 1.55
N PRO A 27 -23.58 23.41 0.80
CA PRO A 27 -24.43 22.23 0.87
C PRO A 27 -23.59 20.96 0.62
N SER A 28 -23.71 19.99 1.53
CA SER A 28 -23.03 18.70 1.43
C SER A 28 -23.62 17.90 0.28
N VAL A 29 -22.79 17.61 -0.71
CA VAL A 29 -23.10 16.66 -1.77
C VAL A 29 -22.59 15.30 -1.33
N GLU A 30 -23.45 14.28 -1.33
CA GLU A 30 -23.05 12.92 -0.98
C GLU A 30 -22.42 12.23 -2.20
N SER A 31 -21.13 11.87 -2.07
CA SER A 31 -20.34 11.18 -3.11
C SER A 31 -19.19 10.41 -2.46
N PRO A 32 -18.90 9.16 -2.89
CA PRO A 32 -19.73 8.31 -3.73
C PRO A 32 -20.88 7.66 -2.95
N VAL A 33 -21.95 7.24 -3.63
CA VAL A 33 -23.06 6.49 -3.04
C VAL A 33 -23.16 5.12 -3.69
N ILE A 34 -23.10 4.07 -2.89
CA ILE A 34 -23.33 2.70 -3.34
C ILE A 34 -24.84 2.45 -3.29
N ASN A 35 -25.45 2.21 -4.45
CA ASN A 35 -26.88 1.99 -4.57
C ASN A 35 -27.27 0.55 -4.20
N ALA A 36 -28.54 0.33 -3.86
CA ALA A 36 -29.05 -0.98 -3.48
C ALA A 36 -28.93 -2.05 -4.59
N ASP A 37 -28.87 -1.62 -5.86
CA ASP A 37 -28.66 -2.49 -7.03
C ASP A 37 -27.19 -2.77 -7.34
N GLY A 38 -26.26 -2.27 -6.51
CA GLY A 38 -24.82 -2.45 -6.67
C GLY A 38 -24.18 -1.49 -7.66
N THR A 39 -24.93 -0.56 -8.25
CA THR A 39 -24.35 0.56 -9.01
C THR A 39 -23.77 1.60 -8.06
N VAL A 40 -22.91 2.50 -8.55
CA VAL A 40 -22.33 3.58 -7.75
C VAL A 40 -22.62 4.93 -8.39
N THR A 41 -23.14 5.85 -7.59
CA THR A 41 -23.40 7.22 -8.00
C THR A 41 -22.31 8.15 -7.48
N PHE A 42 -21.69 8.87 -8.39
CA PHE A 42 -20.69 9.91 -8.13
C PHE A 42 -21.30 11.27 -8.37
N ARG A 43 -21.05 12.21 -7.46
CA ARG A 43 -21.54 13.61 -7.57
C ARG A 43 -20.40 14.57 -7.35
N PHE A 44 -20.44 15.66 -8.13
CA PHE A 44 -19.45 16.74 -8.01
C PHE A 44 -20.11 18.09 -8.17
N GLN A 45 -19.86 19.01 -7.23
CA GLN A 45 -20.42 20.39 -7.34
C GLN A 45 -19.45 21.28 -8.09
N ALA A 46 -19.84 21.68 -9.30
CA ALA A 46 -19.06 22.55 -10.17
C ALA A 46 -19.97 23.41 -11.07
N PRO A 47 -20.62 24.48 -10.51
CA PRO A 47 -21.64 25.23 -11.22
C PRO A 47 -21.11 26.05 -12.41
N LYS A 48 -19.80 26.12 -12.61
CA LYS A 48 -19.18 26.85 -13.72
C LYS A 48 -18.37 25.92 -14.65
N ALA A 49 -18.36 24.63 -14.39
CA ALA A 49 -17.65 23.67 -15.23
C ALA A 49 -18.35 23.47 -16.56
N ILE A 50 -17.60 23.23 -17.61
CA ILE A 50 -18.08 22.87 -18.94
C ILE A 50 -18.21 21.35 -19.05
N LYS A 51 -17.31 20.60 -18.37
CA LYS A 51 -17.26 19.15 -18.41
C LYS A 51 -16.75 18.58 -17.08
N VAL A 52 -17.45 17.56 -16.58
CA VAL A 52 -17.01 16.81 -15.40
C VAL A 52 -17.00 15.32 -15.73
N GLU A 53 -15.91 14.66 -15.42
CA GLU A 53 -15.70 13.22 -15.66
C GLU A 53 -15.24 12.55 -14.37
N VAL A 54 -15.54 11.25 -14.22
CA VAL A 54 -14.98 10.37 -13.19
C VAL A 54 -14.23 9.24 -13.85
N THR A 55 -13.07 8.87 -13.29
CA THR A 55 -12.28 7.71 -13.71
C THR A 55 -11.73 7.02 -12.49
N GLY A 56 -11.53 5.69 -12.55
CA GLY A 56 -11.02 4.92 -11.44
C GLY A 56 -10.94 3.42 -11.75
N ASP A 57 -10.33 2.67 -10.86
CA ASP A 57 -10.04 1.23 -11.01
C ASP A 57 -11.31 0.36 -11.16
N PHE A 58 -12.47 0.90 -10.81
CA PHE A 58 -13.77 0.24 -10.98
C PHE A 58 -14.30 0.29 -12.41
N MET A 59 -13.77 1.19 -13.25
CA MET A 59 -14.20 1.36 -14.63
C MET A 59 -13.68 0.22 -15.52
N PRO A 60 -14.45 -0.21 -16.53
CA PRO A 60 -13.94 -1.13 -17.54
C PRO A 60 -12.64 -0.61 -18.15
N VAL A 61 -11.66 -1.49 -18.27
CA VAL A 61 -10.36 -1.12 -18.83
C VAL A 61 -10.44 -0.86 -20.34
N GLN A 62 -9.66 0.12 -20.79
CA GLN A 62 -9.45 0.46 -22.19
C GLN A 62 -7.98 0.24 -22.54
N LYS A 63 -7.72 -0.37 -23.69
CA LYS A 63 -6.36 -0.52 -24.21
C LYS A 63 -5.94 0.77 -24.90
N ARG A 64 -4.79 1.31 -24.50
CA ARG A 64 -4.21 2.51 -25.09
C ARG A 64 -2.77 2.24 -25.49
N GLU A 65 -2.37 2.64 -26.69
CA GLU A 65 -0.97 2.67 -27.08
C GLU A 65 -0.31 3.90 -26.45
N VAL A 66 0.81 3.66 -25.79
CA VAL A 66 1.69 4.71 -25.23
C VAL A 66 3.12 4.47 -25.72
N GLU A 67 3.89 5.54 -25.82
CA GLU A 67 5.32 5.45 -26.10
C GLU A 67 6.09 5.64 -24.79
N PHE A 68 6.94 4.68 -24.46
CA PHE A 68 7.79 4.73 -23.30
C PHE A 68 9.22 4.38 -23.68
N ASN A 69 10.17 5.30 -23.44
CA ASN A 69 11.58 5.16 -23.83
C ASN A 69 11.76 4.80 -25.33
N GLY A 70 10.97 5.41 -26.22
CA GLY A 70 11.04 5.17 -27.67
C GLY A 70 10.38 3.87 -28.14
N ASN A 71 9.80 3.08 -27.25
CA ASN A 71 9.07 1.86 -27.56
C ASN A 71 7.56 2.06 -27.41
N LYS A 72 6.80 1.61 -28.41
CA LYS A 72 5.34 1.54 -28.32
C LYS A 72 4.93 0.35 -27.46
N MET A 73 4.10 0.60 -26.47
CA MET A 73 3.51 -0.43 -25.65
C MET A 73 2.01 -0.22 -25.47
N THR A 74 1.25 -1.28 -25.39
CA THR A 74 -0.17 -1.22 -25.05
C THR A 74 -0.31 -1.27 -23.54
N VAL A 75 -0.93 -0.24 -22.98
CA VAL A 75 -1.27 -0.17 -21.55
C VAL A 75 -2.78 -0.25 -21.37
N GLU A 76 -3.19 -0.89 -20.29
CA GLU A 76 -4.58 -0.89 -19.84
C GLU A 76 -4.81 0.33 -18.95
N THR A 77 -5.79 1.16 -19.30
CA THR A 77 -6.19 2.33 -18.52
C THR A 77 -7.67 2.24 -18.14
N PRO A 78 -8.09 2.73 -16.97
CA PRO A 78 -9.50 2.81 -16.64
C PRO A 78 -10.27 3.65 -17.66
N GLY A 79 -11.50 3.25 -17.94
CA GLY A 79 -12.44 4.06 -18.70
C GLY A 79 -12.86 5.34 -17.98
N VAL A 80 -13.67 6.14 -18.63
CA VAL A 80 -14.15 7.44 -18.14
C VAL A 80 -15.67 7.46 -18.15
N GLY A 81 -16.29 7.91 -17.04
CA GLY A 81 -17.71 8.21 -16.93
C GLY A 81 -17.92 9.72 -17.03
N GLU A 82 -18.70 10.18 -17.99
CA GLU A 82 -19.06 11.60 -18.14
C GLU A 82 -20.27 11.91 -17.25
N LEU A 83 -20.12 12.89 -16.34
CA LEU A 83 -21.19 13.34 -15.47
C LEU A 83 -22.14 14.27 -16.25
N LYS A 84 -23.40 14.26 -15.87
CA LYS A 84 -24.45 15.17 -16.40
C LYS A 84 -24.74 16.25 -15.38
N GLU A 85 -24.83 17.50 -15.85
CA GLU A 85 -25.18 18.63 -15.00
C GLU A 85 -26.63 18.52 -14.54
N GLY A 86 -26.84 18.68 -13.24
CA GLY A 86 -28.14 18.72 -12.59
C GLY A 86 -28.45 20.09 -11.97
N LYS A 87 -29.41 20.12 -11.07
CA LYS A 87 -29.82 21.37 -10.39
C LYS A 87 -28.71 21.90 -9.50
N GLY A 88 -28.53 23.21 -9.46
CA GLY A 88 -27.59 23.90 -8.57
C GLY A 88 -26.12 23.68 -8.93
N GLY A 89 -25.82 23.24 -10.17
CA GLY A 89 -24.44 22.97 -10.59
C GLY A 89 -23.84 21.69 -10.02
N VAL A 90 -24.68 20.77 -9.57
CA VAL A 90 -24.27 19.42 -9.17
C VAL A 90 -24.25 18.53 -10.39
N TRP A 91 -23.09 17.96 -10.67
CA TRP A 91 -22.90 16.99 -11.75
C TRP A 91 -23.03 15.58 -11.18
N GLU A 92 -23.65 14.66 -11.92
CA GLU A 92 -23.90 13.29 -11.46
C GLU A 92 -23.60 12.26 -12.55
N TYR A 93 -23.02 11.13 -12.13
CA TYR A 93 -22.82 9.93 -12.93
C TYR A 93 -23.14 8.70 -12.08
N THR A 94 -24.02 7.85 -12.58
CA THR A 94 -24.24 6.51 -12.00
C THR A 94 -23.66 5.47 -12.95
N THR A 95 -22.88 4.52 -12.41
CA THR A 95 -22.31 3.45 -13.24
C THR A 95 -23.42 2.67 -13.94
N PRO A 96 -23.33 2.41 -15.25
CA PRO A 96 -24.33 1.61 -15.97
C PRO A 96 -24.15 0.09 -15.73
N PHE A 97 -23.33 -0.29 -14.75
CA PHE A 97 -22.99 -1.66 -14.36
C PHE A 97 -22.85 -1.75 -12.85
N VAL A 98 -23.03 -2.96 -12.32
CA VAL A 98 -22.75 -3.29 -10.91
C VAL A 98 -21.25 -3.21 -10.69
N VAL A 99 -20.82 -2.45 -9.70
CA VAL A 99 -19.41 -2.38 -9.31
C VAL A 99 -19.10 -3.58 -8.41
N ALA A 100 -18.17 -4.42 -8.85
CA ALA A 100 -17.78 -5.62 -8.10
C ALA A 100 -17.21 -5.24 -6.71
N PRO A 101 -17.43 -6.11 -5.71
CA PRO A 101 -16.86 -5.87 -4.39
C PRO A 101 -15.33 -5.81 -4.39
N ASP A 102 -14.79 -4.67 -4.04
CA ASP A 102 -13.34 -4.41 -3.86
C ASP A 102 -13.12 -3.00 -3.29
N MET A 103 -11.85 -2.64 -3.12
CA MET A 103 -11.40 -1.28 -2.86
C MET A 103 -10.80 -0.67 -4.12
N TYR A 104 -11.31 0.48 -4.50
CA TYR A 104 -10.97 1.20 -5.71
C TYR A 104 -10.42 2.58 -5.43
N ASN A 105 -9.52 3.05 -6.28
CA ASN A 105 -9.09 4.45 -6.33
C ASN A 105 -9.78 5.15 -7.49
N TYR A 106 -10.18 6.40 -7.30
CA TYR A 106 -10.79 7.22 -8.34
C TYR A 106 -10.43 8.70 -8.24
N THR A 107 -10.60 9.40 -9.32
CA THR A 107 -10.47 10.86 -9.39
C THR A 107 -11.59 11.45 -10.26
N PHE A 108 -11.91 12.70 -10.02
CA PHE A 108 -12.67 13.52 -10.97
C PHE A 108 -11.73 14.25 -11.92
N ARG A 109 -12.25 14.59 -13.08
CA ARG A 109 -11.61 15.48 -14.03
C ARG A 109 -12.60 16.59 -14.37
N VAL A 110 -12.30 17.82 -13.95
CA VAL A 110 -13.13 19.00 -14.16
C VAL A 110 -12.43 19.90 -15.17
N ASP A 111 -13.03 20.10 -16.34
CA ASP A 111 -12.46 20.85 -17.46
C ASP A 111 -11.01 20.43 -17.80
N GLY A 112 -10.74 19.12 -17.72
CA GLY A 112 -9.44 18.52 -17.98
C GLY A 112 -8.49 18.47 -16.80
N VAL A 113 -8.80 19.10 -15.65
CA VAL A 113 -7.96 19.08 -14.44
C VAL A 113 -8.37 17.93 -13.55
N SER A 114 -7.43 17.04 -13.26
CA SER A 114 -7.64 15.90 -12.33
C SER A 114 -7.61 16.38 -10.88
N GLN A 115 -8.57 15.90 -10.07
CA GLN A 115 -8.68 16.23 -8.66
C GLN A 115 -9.36 15.11 -7.86
N ILE A 116 -9.13 15.11 -6.56
CA ILE A 116 -9.84 14.23 -5.62
C ILE A 116 -11.30 14.65 -5.48
N ASP A 117 -12.13 13.75 -4.95
CA ASP A 117 -13.51 14.04 -4.57
C ASP A 117 -13.51 14.89 -3.28
N PRO A 118 -13.97 16.16 -3.32
CA PRO A 118 -13.98 17.02 -2.13
C PRO A 118 -15.01 16.60 -1.08
N HIS A 119 -15.90 15.68 -1.42
CA HIS A 119 -16.93 15.16 -0.52
C HIS A 119 -16.55 13.80 0.10
N ASN A 120 -15.40 13.23 -0.32
CA ASN A 120 -14.87 11.99 0.21
C ASN A 120 -13.57 12.23 0.99
N MET A 121 -13.64 12.08 2.30
CA MET A 121 -12.48 12.26 3.20
C MET A 121 -11.43 11.15 3.08
N TRP A 122 -11.76 10.03 2.40
CA TRP A 122 -10.83 8.94 2.26
C TRP A 122 -9.99 9.10 1.00
N VAL A 123 -8.73 9.45 1.23
CA VAL A 123 -7.76 9.75 0.18
C VAL A 123 -6.53 8.86 0.34
N ASN A 124 -6.04 8.31 -0.75
CA ASN A 124 -4.76 7.62 -0.84
C ASN A 124 -3.76 8.44 -1.66
N ARG A 125 -2.49 8.29 -1.32
CA ARG A 125 -1.36 8.77 -2.13
C ARG A 125 -0.72 7.58 -2.85
N ASP A 126 -0.54 7.72 -4.16
CA ASP A 126 0.26 6.82 -4.98
C ASP A 126 1.34 7.61 -5.70
N VAL A 127 2.61 7.37 -5.35
CA VAL A 127 3.75 8.20 -5.73
C VAL A 127 3.48 9.67 -5.39
N ALA A 128 3.29 10.55 -6.39
CA ALA A 128 2.99 11.97 -6.23
C ALA A 128 1.51 12.32 -6.50
N SER A 129 0.67 11.33 -6.76
CA SER A 129 -0.75 11.52 -7.08
C SER A 129 -1.64 11.22 -5.88
N LEU A 130 -2.69 12.02 -5.70
CA LEU A 130 -3.75 11.75 -4.74
C LEU A 130 -4.98 11.20 -5.45
N THR A 131 -5.61 10.21 -4.85
CA THR A 131 -6.85 9.60 -5.32
C THR A 131 -7.85 9.48 -4.19
N SER A 132 -9.13 9.60 -4.49
CA SER A 132 -10.20 9.25 -3.55
C SER A 132 -10.44 7.75 -3.55
N VAL A 133 -10.96 7.22 -2.44
CA VAL A 133 -11.16 5.78 -2.26
C VAL A 133 -12.64 5.43 -2.24
N LEU A 134 -13.01 4.38 -2.96
CA LEU A 134 -14.30 3.70 -2.89
C LEU A 134 -14.07 2.27 -2.39
N LEU A 135 -14.68 1.90 -1.27
CA LEU A 135 -14.75 0.53 -0.80
C LEU A 135 -16.17 0.01 -1.04
N VAL A 136 -16.30 -0.98 -1.91
CA VAL A 136 -17.55 -1.73 -2.14
C VAL A 136 -17.48 -3.01 -1.31
N PRO A 137 -18.21 -3.12 -0.20
CA PRO A 137 -18.14 -4.28 0.67
C PRO A 137 -18.90 -5.47 0.08
N ALA A 138 -18.42 -6.68 0.37
CA ALA A 138 -19.16 -7.92 0.11
C ALA A 138 -18.97 -8.89 1.27
N PRO A 139 -19.91 -8.97 2.20
CA PRO A 139 -19.84 -9.89 3.33
C PRO A 139 -19.58 -11.32 2.87
N GLY A 140 -18.54 -11.94 3.45
CA GLY A 140 -18.14 -13.31 3.13
C GLY A 140 -17.21 -13.49 1.94
N GLU A 141 -16.97 -12.46 1.12
CA GLU A 141 -15.99 -12.48 0.06
C GLU A 141 -14.60 -12.03 0.55
N ARG A 142 -13.58 -12.18 -0.31
CA ARG A 142 -12.21 -11.81 0.04
C ARG A 142 -12.03 -10.30 0.26
N SER A 143 -12.72 -9.48 -0.52
CA SER A 143 -12.73 -8.01 -0.36
C SER A 143 -13.32 -7.53 0.97
N ASP A 144 -14.09 -8.38 1.64
CA ASP A 144 -14.57 -8.15 3.01
C ASP A 144 -13.40 -7.99 4.02
N LEU A 145 -12.25 -8.61 3.73
CA LEU A 145 -11.05 -8.46 4.55
C LEU A 145 -10.46 -7.04 4.53
N TYR A 146 -10.83 -6.21 3.57
CA TYR A 146 -10.35 -4.83 3.47
C TYR A 146 -11.17 -3.85 4.33
N ALA A 147 -12.36 -4.26 4.76
CA ALA A 147 -13.23 -3.48 5.63
C ALA A 147 -12.79 -3.55 7.10
N ILE A 148 -13.26 -2.58 7.88
CA ILE A 148 -13.12 -2.61 9.34
C ILE A 148 -14.31 -3.40 9.90
N HIS A 149 -14.03 -4.48 10.62
CA HIS A 149 -15.03 -5.30 11.29
C HIS A 149 -14.99 -5.12 12.80
N LYS A 150 -16.02 -5.57 13.49
CA LYS A 150 -16.08 -5.59 14.97
C LYS A 150 -15.27 -6.79 15.52
N VAL A 151 -13.96 -6.73 15.34
CA VAL A 151 -12.99 -7.72 15.79
C VAL A 151 -11.92 -7.04 16.66
N PRO A 152 -11.13 -7.75 17.45
CA PRO A 152 -10.00 -7.17 18.14
C PRO A 152 -9.00 -6.59 17.13
N HIS A 153 -8.62 -5.32 17.32
CA HIS A 153 -7.69 -4.61 16.43
C HIS A 153 -6.28 -4.55 17.01
N GLY A 154 -5.29 -4.66 16.14
CA GLY A 154 -3.90 -4.41 16.47
C GLY A 154 -3.57 -2.93 16.59
N THR A 155 -2.37 -2.64 17.09
CA THR A 155 -1.84 -1.28 17.22
C THR A 155 -0.88 -0.98 16.08
N VAL A 156 -0.98 0.22 15.50
CA VAL A 156 -0.05 0.72 14.48
C VAL A 156 0.80 1.83 15.08
N SER A 157 2.13 1.67 15.01
CA SER A 157 3.09 2.63 15.55
C SER A 157 4.07 3.08 14.48
N LYS A 158 4.43 4.36 14.47
CA LYS A 158 5.54 4.90 13.69
C LYS A 158 6.78 4.95 14.57
N VAL A 159 7.85 4.30 14.14
CA VAL A 159 9.02 4.06 14.98
C VAL A 159 10.30 4.44 14.24
N TRP A 160 11.09 5.29 14.87
CA TRP A 160 12.39 5.69 14.38
C TRP A 160 13.49 4.72 14.85
N TYR A 161 14.43 4.43 13.99
CA TYR A 161 15.56 3.56 14.26
C TYR A 161 16.85 4.13 13.65
N PRO A 162 17.99 3.99 14.33
CA PRO A 162 19.26 4.41 13.77
C PRO A 162 19.70 3.43 12.67
N SER A 163 19.99 3.95 11.48
CA SER A 163 20.55 3.17 10.38
C SER A 163 22.01 3.56 10.16
N ALA A 164 22.92 2.69 10.55
CA ALA A 164 24.35 2.92 10.34
C ALA A 164 24.71 2.96 8.84
N THR A 165 24.01 2.17 8.03
CA THR A 165 24.24 2.12 6.57
C THR A 165 23.73 3.40 5.88
N ALA A 166 22.61 3.99 6.31
CA ALA A 166 22.10 5.24 5.79
C ALA A 166 22.87 6.47 6.35
N GLY A 167 23.34 6.39 7.58
CA GLY A 167 24.01 7.47 8.30
C GLY A 167 23.08 8.42 9.05
N PHE A 168 21.79 8.08 9.15
CA PHE A 168 20.76 8.85 9.85
C PHE A 168 19.64 7.96 10.37
N ASP A 169 18.78 8.51 11.22
CA ASP A 169 17.60 7.81 11.73
C ASP A 169 16.56 7.65 10.63
N ARG A 170 15.98 6.46 10.54
CA ARG A 170 14.94 6.13 9.56
C ARG A 170 13.68 5.63 10.25
N ARG A 171 12.55 5.77 9.59
CA ARG A 171 11.23 5.40 10.13
C ARG A 171 10.75 4.05 9.59
N LEU A 172 10.02 3.35 10.45
CA LEU A 172 9.24 2.15 10.14
C LEU A 172 7.81 2.37 10.60
N THR A 173 6.85 1.74 9.92
CA THR A 173 5.51 1.54 10.45
C THR A 173 5.43 0.11 10.98
N VAL A 174 4.99 -0.07 12.22
CA VAL A 174 4.95 -1.37 12.89
C VAL A 174 3.54 -1.66 13.38
N TYR A 175 2.99 -2.79 12.98
CA TYR A 175 1.76 -3.35 13.51
C TYR A 175 2.08 -4.39 14.57
N THR A 176 1.42 -4.31 15.73
CA THR A 176 1.41 -5.34 16.76
C THR A 176 0.00 -5.91 16.90
N PRO A 177 -0.18 -7.23 17.06
CA PRO A 177 -1.51 -7.84 17.08
C PRO A 177 -2.29 -7.44 18.32
N ALA A 178 -3.63 -7.54 18.26
CA ALA A 178 -4.51 -7.25 19.38
C ALA A 178 -4.06 -7.97 20.66
N GLY A 179 -4.07 -7.24 21.78
CA GLY A 179 -3.62 -7.75 23.08
C GLY A 179 -2.09 -7.82 23.25
N TYR A 180 -1.33 -7.33 22.30
CA TYR A 180 0.14 -7.31 22.41
C TYR A 180 0.60 -6.57 23.67
N GLU A 181 0.05 -5.41 23.99
CA GLU A 181 0.49 -4.55 25.10
C GLU A 181 0.36 -5.24 26.47
N THR A 182 -0.66 -6.06 26.65
CA THR A 182 -0.94 -6.78 27.91
C THR A 182 -0.36 -8.20 27.96
N SER A 183 0.03 -8.75 26.82
CA SER A 183 0.60 -10.09 26.70
C SER A 183 2.11 -10.09 27.02
N LYS A 184 2.61 -11.21 27.56
CA LYS A 184 4.06 -11.50 27.67
C LYS A 184 4.56 -12.44 26.56
N ALA A 185 3.67 -12.84 25.65
CA ALA A 185 4.00 -13.75 24.56
C ALA A 185 5.04 -13.12 23.60
N LYS A 186 5.79 -13.97 22.94
CA LYS A 186 6.65 -13.62 21.81
C LYS A 186 5.95 -13.97 20.50
N TYR A 187 6.17 -13.16 19.49
CA TYR A 187 5.47 -13.23 18.22
C TYR A 187 6.44 -13.46 17.06
N PRO A 188 6.03 -14.18 16.00
CA PRO A 188 6.74 -14.18 14.74
C PRO A 188 6.64 -12.81 14.06
N VAL A 189 7.53 -12.53 13.10
CA VAL A 189 7.62 -11.23 12.44
C VAL A 189 7.52 -11.37 10.93
N LEU A 190 6.61 -10.62 10.32
CA LEU A 190 6.49 -10.43 8.89
C LEU A 190 7.02 -9.04 8.51
N TYR A 191 7.95 -8.97 7.56
CA TYR A 191 8.44 -7.73 6.96
C TYR A 191 7.76 -7.55 5.60
N VAL A 192 7.15 -6.36 5.38
CA VAL A 192 6.37 -6.06 4.17
C VAL A 192 6.96 -4.85 3.47
N LEU A 193 7.35 -5.01 2.22
CA LEU A 193 8.10 -4.06 1.43
C LEU A 193 7.24 -3.45 0.33
N HIS A 194 7.27 -2.12 0.20
CA HIS A 194 6.53 -1.37 -0.81
C HIS A 194 7.22 -1.40 -2.19
N GLY A 195 6.50 -0.97 -3.23
CA GLY A 195 7.03 -0.77 -4.57
C GLY A 195 7.69 0.60 -4.78
N ILE A 196 8.20 0.81 -5.97
CA ILE A 196 8.78 2.11 -6.39
C ILE A 196 7.78 3.24 -6.14
N GLY A 197 8.24 4.38 -5.62
CA GLY A 197 7.42 5.55 -5.29
C GLY A 197 6.58 5.44 -4.03
N GLY A 198 6.52 4.26 -3.39
CA GLY A 198 5.89 4.07 -2.07
C GLY A 198 6.84 4.39 -0.90
N ASP A 199 6.37 4.09 0.29
CA ASP A 199 7.09 4.23 1.56
C ASP A 199 6.51 3.31 2.64
N GLU A 200 6.90 3.49 3.90
CA GLU A 200 6.48 2.68 5.03
C GLU A 200 4.97 2.77 5.35
N ASP A 201 4.23 3.65 4.70
CA ASP A 201 2.78 3.81 4.89
C ASP A 201 1.93 3.19 3.76
N ALA A 202 2.54 2.88 2.61
CA ALA A 202 1.82 2.43 1.42
C ALA A 202 0.97 1.17 1.66
N TRP A 203 1.50 0.17 2.34
CA TRP A 203 0.77 -1.06 2.65
C TRP A 203 -0.36 -0.86 3.68
N VAL A 204 -0.19 0.09 4.61
CA VAL A 204 -1.22 0.40 5.61
C VAL A 204 -2.39 1.15 4.95
N THR A 205 -2.10 2.07 4.05
CA THR A 205 -3.11 2.91 3.38
C THR A 205 -3.73 2.20 2.17
N GLN A 206 -2.97 2.02 1.10
CA GLN A 206 -3.46 1.42 -0.15
C GLN A 206 -3.62 -0.11 -0.04
N GLY A 207 -2.72 -0.77 0.69
CA GLY A 207 -2.72 -2.22 0.87
C GLY A 207 -3.75 -2.73 1.87
N ARG A 208 -4.32 -1.87 2.72
CA ARG A 208 -5.23 -2.28 3.81
C ARG A 208 -4.67 -3.39 4.70
N ALA A 209 -3.36 -3.48 4.79
CA ALA A 209 -2.66 -4.60 5.43
C ALA A 209 -3.09 -4.81 6.89
N THR A 210 -3.34 -3.75 7.65
CA THR A 210 -3.76 -3.83 9.05
C THR A 210 -5.15 -4.43 9.20
N GLN A 211 -6.10 -4.05 8.32
CA GLN A 211 -7.45 -4.62 8.30
C GLN A 211 -7.44 -6.08 7.86
N ILE A 212 -6.65 -6.41 6.85
CA ILE A 212 -6.45 -7.80 6.40
C ILE A 212 -5.92 -8.66 7.55
N LEU A 213 -4.92 -8.16 8.28
CA LEU A 213 -4.32 -8.88 9.41
C LEU A 213 -5.31 -9.06 10.56
N ASP A 214 -5.99 -8.01 11.00
CA ASP A 214 -7.00 -8.10 12.06
C ASP A 214 -8.08 -9.13 11.71
N ASN A 215 -8.60 -9.07 10.49
CA ASN A 215 -9.67 -9.96 10.03
C ASN A 215 -9.19 -11.41 9.89
N LEU A 216 -8.01 -11.66 9.31
CA LEU A 216 -7.45 -13.01 9.19
C LEU A 216 -7.12 -13.63 10.55
N ILE A 217 -6.57 -12.84 11.48
CA ILE A 217 -6.27 -13.29 12.85
C ILE A 217 -7.57 -13.61 13.59
N ALA A 218 -8.59 -12.76 13.50
CA ALA A 218 -9.88 -12.98 14.14
C ALA A 218 -10.62 -14.20 13.59
N ARG A 219 -10.45 -14.51 12.31
CA ARG A 219 -11.00 -15.74 11.67
C ARG A 219 -10.19 -17.00 12.00
N GLY A 220 -9.05 -16.88 12.68
CA GLY A 220 -8.13 -17.99 12.94
C GLY A 220 -7.36 -18.47 11.69
N GLU A 221 -7.42 -17.71 10.60
CA GLU A 221 -6.72 -18.02 9.34
C GLU A 221 -5.24 -17.63 9.38
N ALA A 222 -4.87 -16.69 10.24
CA ALA A 222 -3.49 -16.27 10.47
C ALA A 222 -3.13 -16.30 11.96
N LYS A 223 -1.87 -16.62 12.27
CA LYS A 223 -1.36 -16.48 13.65
C LYS A 223 -1.14 -15.00 13.99
N PRO A 224 -1.40 -14.58 15.24
CA PRO A 224 -0.97 -13.27 15.71
C PRO A 224 0.53 -13.07 15.45
N MET A 225 0.90 -11.96 14.81
CA MET A 225 2.26 -11.65 14.43
C MET A 225 2.55 -10.15 14.52
N ILE A 226 3.81 -9.78 14.67
CA ILE A 226 4.28 -8.41 14.45
C ILE A 226 4.50 -8.24 12.95
N VAL A 227 4.07 -7.10 12.40
CA VAL A 227 4.33 -6.78 10.99
C VAL A 227 5.07 -5.45 10.88
N VAL A 228 6.15 -5.45 10.10
CA VAL A 228 7.04 -4.31 9.92
C VAL A 228 6.96 -3.84 8.47
N PHE A 229 6.44 -2.66 8.27
CA PHE A 229 6.41 -1.99 6.98
C PHE A 229 7.64 -1.10 6.89
N THR A 230 8.51 -1.40 5.94
CA THR A 230 9.80 -0.74 5.79
C THR A 230 9.73 0.35 4.74
N ASN A 231 10.63 1.33 4.83
CA ASN A 231 10.87 2.27 3.73
C ASN A 231 12.08 1.79 2.92
N GLY A 232 11.85 1.35 1.67
CA GLY A 232 12.88 0.90 0.75
C GLY A 232 13.71 2.05 0.15
N ASN A 233 13.25 3.29 0.30
CA ASN A 233 13.95 4.49 -0.19
C ASN A 233 15.09 4.87 0.76
N ILE A 234 16.22 4.18 0.66
CA ILE A 234 17.32 4.25 1.63
C ILE A 234 17.92 5.67 1.79
N ALA A 235 17.71 6.55 0.85
CA ALA A 235 18.14 7.95 0.90
C ALA A 235 17.16 8.87 1.66
N CYS A 236 16.01 8.36 2.11
CA CYS A 236 15.00 9.12 2.84
C CYS A 236 14.89 8.64 4.29
N GLU A 237 14.63 9.57 5.20
CA GLU A 237 14.37 9.25 6.61
C GLU A 237 13.02 8.55 6.78
N ALA A 238 11.99 9.08 6.10
CA ALA A 238 10.59 8.67 6.26
C ALA A 238 9.78 8.96 4.98
N ALA A 239 8.47 8.74 5.03
CA ALA A 239 7.51 9.17 4.01
C ALA A 239 7.64 10.67 3.69
N PRO A 240 7.24 11.14 2.50
CA PRO A 240 7.60 12.45 1.96
C PRO A 240 7.33 13.69 2.82
N LEU A 241 6.35 13.64 3.72
CA LEU A 241 6.01 14.76 4.61
C LEU A 241 6.63 14.66 6.00
N GLU A 242 7.43 13.64 6.26
CA GLU A 242 7.86 13.25 7.59
C GLU A 242 9.39 13.23 7.74
N ASN A 243 10.11 13.91 6.85
CA ASN A 243 11.56 14.04 6.88
C ASN A 243 11.96 15.30 7.67
N ALA A 244 13.09 15.24 8.39
CA ALA A 244 13.60 16.38 9.18
C ALA A 244 13.95 17.60 8.31
N ASP A 245 14.43 17.35 7.11
CA ASP A 245 14.77 18.40 6.13
C ASP A 245 13.54 18.93 5.35
N GLY A 246 12.31 18.54 5.77
CA GLY A 246 11.07 18.99 5.17
C GLY A 246 10.53 18.08 4.09
N TYR A 247 9.84 18.66 3.11
CA TYR A 247 9.15 17.90 2.08
C TYR A 247 10.13 17.25 1.08
N VAL A 248 10.08 15.94 1.00
CA VAL A 248 10.77 15.17 -0.06
C VAL A 248 9.77 14.85 -1.15
N ASN A 249 10.01 15.31 -2.37
CA ASN A 249 9.11 15.06 -3.49
C ASN A 249 9.06 13.56 -3.82
N PRO A 250 7.91 12.89 -3.75
CA PRO A 250 7.80 11.49 -4.13
C PRO A 250 8.09 11.34 -5.62
N THR A 251 9.01 10.45 -5.96
CA THR A 251 9.44 10.19 -7.34
C THR A 251 9.62 8.69 -7.55
N MET A 252 9.57 8.28 -8.83
CA MET A 252 9.85 6.90 -9.23
C MET A 252 11.35 6.55 -9.16
N SER A 253 12.24 7.53 -8.98
CA SER A 253 13.69 7.32 -9.05
C SER A 253 14.39 8.03 -7.91
N LEU A 254 14.36 7.43 -6.72
CA LEU A 254 15.16 7.90 -5.59
C LEU A 254 16.56 7.29 -5.61
N PRO A 255 17.60 8.03 -5.17
CA PRO A 255 18.98 7.55 -5.17
C PRO A 255 19.16 6.28 -4.32
N LYS A 256 20.05 5.40 -4.75
CA LYS A 256 20.49 4.18 -4.03
C LYS A 256 19.37 3.14 -3.74
N THR A 257 18.19 3.31 -4.32
CA THR A 257 17.02 2.48 -4.00
C THR A 257 17.19 1.03 -4.46
N MET A 258 17.79 0.81 -5.64
CA MET A 258 18.04 -0.53 -6.22
C MET A 258 19.53 -0.76 -6.51
N GLU A 259 20.39 -0.31 -5.61
CA GLU A 259 21.85 -0.40 -5.72
C GLU A 259 22.49 -1.25 -4.60
N GLY A 260 21.70 -2.09 -3.93
CA GLY A 260 22.18 -2.98 -2.87
C GLY A 260 22.27 -2.32 -1.49
N THR A 261 22.12 -1.01 -1.38
CA THR A 261 22.27 -0.30 -0.10
C THR A 261 21.17 -0.65 0.88
N PHE A 262 19.90 -0.77 0.42
CA PHE A 262 18.78 -1.15 1.27
C PHE A 262 18.90 -2.61 1.73
N GLU A 263 19.27 -3.52 0.83
CA GLU A 263 19.49 -4.94 1.18
C GLU A 263 20.61 -5.08 2.20
N LYS A 264 21.70 -4.30 2.07
CA LYS A 264 22.80 -4.26 3.03
C LYS A 264 22.35 -3.77 4.42
N ALA A 265 21.45 -2.78 4.44
CA ALA A 265 20.90 -2.21 5.68
C ALA A 265 19.85 -3.11 6.36
N PHE A 266 19.28 -4.06 5.66
CA PHE A 266 18.13 -4.84 6.16
C PHE A 266 18.39 -5.59 7.47
N PRO A 267 19.58 -6.20 7.71
CA PRO A 267 19.91 -6.80 9.00
C PRO A 267 19.83 -5.82 10.19
N GLU A 268 20.06 -4.52 9.97
CA GLU A 268 19.92 -3.48 11.02
C GLU A 268 18.45 -3.38 11.47
N ILE A 269 17.51 -3.41 10.50
CA ILE A 269 16.07 -3.39 10.78
C ILE A 269 15.68 -4.62 11.62
N VAL A 270 16.11 -5.80 11.19
CA VAL A 270 15.81 -7.06 11.93
C VAL A 270 16.35 -6.99 13.35
N LYS A 271 17.60 -6.56 13.54
CA LYS A 271 18.22 -6.40 14.85
C LYS A 271 17.47 -5.39 15.72
N PHE A 272 17.08 -4.25 15.16
CA PHE A 272 16.32 -3.23 15.87
C PHE A 272 14.96 -3.77 16.33
N ILE A 273 14.19 -4.42 15.47
CA ILE A 273 12.90 -5.01 15.79
C ILE A 273 13.02 -6.09 16.87
N ASP A 274 14.02 -6.98 16.78
CA ASP A 274 14.25 -8.01 17.79
C ASP A 274 14.66 -7.43 19.16
N SER A 275 15.31 -6.27 19.19
CA SER A 275 15.70 -5.60 20.44
C SER A 275 14.55 -4.84 21.09
N ARG A 276 13.59 -4.35 20.31
CA ARG A 276 12.52 -3.47 20.77
C ARG A 276 11.19 -4.17 21.05
N TYR A 277 10.92 -5.26 20.32
CA TYR A 277 9.65 -5.97 20.38
C TYR A 277 9.83 -7.41 20.89
N ARG A 278 8.76 -8.00 21.39
CA ARG A 278 8.75 -9.39 21.85
C ARG A 278 8.69 -10.35 20.67
N THR A 279 9.79 -10.51 19.98
CA THR A 279 9.92 -11.37 18.80
C THR A 279 10.37 -12.78 19.15
N ILE A 280 10.03 -13.75 18.31
CA ILE A 280 10.65 -15.06 18.25
C ILE A 280 11.82 -14.94 17.24
N ALA A 281 13.00 -14.60 17.74
CA ALA A 281 14.19 -14.30 16.94
C ALA A 281 14.82 -15.55 16.27
N LYS A 282 14.05 -16.25 15.42
CA LYS A 282 14.47 -17.47 14.71
C LYS A 282 14.04 -17.37 13.25
N LYS A 283 14.83 -17.99 12.34
CA LYS A 283 14.52 -18.08 10.90
C LYS A 283 13.06 -18.51 10.66
N GLN A 284 12.60 -19.59 11.31
CA GLN A 284 11.28 -20.17 11.16
C GLN A 284 10.13 -19.25 11.59
N SER A 285 10.45 -18.20 12.33
CA SER A 285 9.48 -17.20 12.81
C SER A 285 9.68 -15.84 12.15
N ARG A 286 10.38 -15.79 11.00
CA ARG A 286 10.52 -14.58 10.18
C ARG A 286 10.07 -14.85 8.76
N ALA A 287 9.26 -13.92 8.24
CA ALA A 287 8.82 -13.87 6.86
C ALA A 287 9.12 -12.49 6.27
N ILE A 288 9.32 -12.45 4.96
CA ILE A 288 9.51 -11.23 4.20
C ILE A 288 8.65 -11.30 2.93
N CYS A 289 7.97 -10.23 2.57
CA CYS A 289 7.29 -10.13 1.29
C CYS A 289 7.30 -8.71 0.77
N GLY A 290 7.04 -8.53 -0.52
CA GLY A 290 6.97 -7.20 -1.08
C GLY A 290 6.44 -7.18 -2.51
N LEU A 291 5.94 -6.02 -2.92
CA LEU A 291 5.42 -5.79 -4.26
C LEU A 291 6.46 -5.09 -5.14
N SER A 292 6.50 -5.43 -6.44
CA SER A 292 7.32 -4.73 -7.45
C SER A 292 8.79 -4.62 -7.02
N MET A 293 9.30 -3.42 -6.81
CA MET A 293 10.61 -3.15 -6.19
C MET A 293 10.75 -3.87 -4.84
N GLY A 294 9.72 -3.90 -3.99
CA GLY A 294 9.73 -4.64 -2.73
C GLY A 294 9.87 -6.14 -2.95
N GLY A 295 9.34 -6.67 -4.05
CA GLY A 295 9.58 -8.06 -4.49
C GLY A 295 11.03 -8.29 -4.93
N PHE A 296 11.63 -7.33 -5.62
CA PHE A 296 13.07 -7.31 -5.95
C PHE A 296 13.92 -7.36 -4.67
N HIS A 297 13.65 -6.48 -3.71
CA HIS A 297 14.35 -6.47 -2.43
C HIS A 297 14.14 -7.78 -1.66
N THR A 298 12.90 -8.29 -1.64
CA THR A 298 12.58 -9.59 -1.00
C THR A 298 13.45 -10.71 -1.54
N LEU A 299 13.57 -10.83 -2.85
CA LEU A 299 14.41 -11.85 -3.49
C LEU A 299 15.88 -11.66 -3.14
N ASN A 300 16.43 -10.45 -3.33
CA ASN A 300 17.85 -10.18 -3.09
C ASN A 300 18.23 -10.30 -1.60
N ILE A 301 17.39 -9.86 -0.67
CA ILE A 301 17.59 -10.07 0.76
C ILE A 301 17.57 -11.57 1.10
N SER A 302 16.60 -12.33 0.58
CA SER A 302 16.46 -13.74 0.88
C SER A 302 17.67 -14.58 0.41
N VAL A 303 18.18 -14.31 -0.79
CA VAL A 303 19.32 -15.07 -1.33
C VAL A 303 20.67 -14.65 -0.72
N ASN A 304 20.80 -13.38 -0.28
CA ASN A 304 22.02 -12.91 0.38
C ASN A 304 22.06 -13.24 1.87
N TYR A 305 20.89 -13.38 2.52
CA TYR A 305 20.78 -13.74 3.94
C TYR A 305 19.92 -15.00 4.13
N PRO A 306 20.35 -16.18 3.61
CA PRO A 306 19.51 -17.39 3.49
C PRO A 306 19.12 -18.01 4.84
N ASP A 307 19.75 -17.59 5.94
CA ASP A 307 19.42 -18.02 7.30
C ASP A 307 18.51 -17.03 8.06
N MET A 308 18.07 -15.93 7.40
CA MET A 308 17.29 -14.88 8.06
C MET A 308 15.79 -15.14 8.02
N PHE A 309 15.26 -15.62 6.89
CA PHE A 309 13.83 -15.83 6.64
C PHE A 309 13.53 -17.26 6.22
N ALA A 310 12.44 -17.81 6.75
CA ALA A 310 11.92 -19.10 6.29
C ALA A 310 10.86 -18.95 5.20
N TYR A 311 10.22 -17.79 5.09
CA TYR A 311 9.12 -17.52 4.18
C TYR A 311 9.43 -16.27 3.38
N SER A 312 9.31 -16.34 2.05
CA SER A 312 9.52 -15.22 1.13
C SER A 312 8.34 -15.12 0.16
N GLY A 313 7.73 -13.94 0.06
CA GLY A 313 6.60 -13.65 -0.84
C GLY A 313 6.96 -12.59 -1.86
N MET A 314 6.92 -12.92 -3.14
CA MET A 314 7.21 -12.02 -4.25
C MET A 314 5.90 -11.67 -4.97
N PHE A 315 5.48 -10.42 -4.88
CA PHE A 315 4.23 -9.90 -5.44
C PHE A 315 4.55 -9.01 -6.64
N SER A 316 4.24 -9.46 -7.85
CA SER A 316 4.63 -8.75 -9.08
C SER A 316 6.09 -8.26 -9.03
N ALA A 317 7.01 -9.14 -8.65
CA ALA A 317 8.38 -8.77 -8.33
C ALA A 317 9.17 -8.28 -9.56
N ALA A 318 9.95 -7.22 -9.40
CA ALA A 318 10.85 -6.72 -10.44
C ALA A 318 12.11 -7.61 -10.52
N ILE A 319 11.96 -8.79 -11.13
CA ILE A 319 13.01 -9.79 -11.28
C ILE A 319 13.85 -9.49 -12.52
N GLY A 320 15.15 -9.74 -12.44
CA GLY A 320 16.07 -9.59 -13.59
C GLY A 320 16.51 -8.14 -13.88
N VAL A 321 16.16 -7.18 -13.02
CA VAL A 321 16.58 -5.77 -13.18
C VAL A 321 17.82 -5.42 -12.36
N SER A 322 18.38 -6.36 -11.59
CA SER A 322 19.62 -6.15 -10.84
C SER A 322 20.83 -6.05 -11.77
N ASP A 323 21.62 -4.99 -11.60
CA ASP A 323 22.91 -4.83 -12.27
C ASP A 323 24.03 -5.33 -11.36
N PRO A 324 24.73 -6.44 -11.71
CA PRO A 324 25.82 -6.97 -10.91
C PRO A 324 27.01 -6.01 -10.77
N SER A 325 27.12 -4.99 -11.61
CA SER A 325 28.21 -4.00 -11.56
C SER A 325 28.02 -2.99 -10.42
N VAL A 326 26.78 -2.71 -10.00
CA VAL A 326 26.48 -1.69 -8.99
C VAL A 326 26.59 -2.20 -7.55
N SER A 327 26.48 -3.53 -7.34
CA SER A 327 26.58 -4.09 -6.00
C SER A 327 27.06 -5.55 -5.98
N PRO A 328 27.98 -5.90 -5.05
CA PRO A 328 28.34 -7.30 -4.80
C PRO A 328 27.16 -8.17 -4.36
N LEU A 329 26.10 -7.57 -3.83
CA LEU A 329 24.89 -8.30 -3.44
C LEU A 329 24.16 -8.87 -4.65
N TYR A 330 24.35 -8.33 -5.84
CA TYR A 330 23.72 -8.79 -7.08
C TYR A 330 24.59 -9.73 -7.91
N GLN A 331 25.88 -9.91 -7.52
CA GLN A 331 26.79 -10.84 -8.16
C GLN A 331 26.49 -12.29 -7.74
N ASP A 332 26.88 -13.25 -8.58
CA ASP A 332 26.76 -14.69 -8.35
C ASP A 332 25.33 -15.15 -7.98
N PHE A 333 24.32 -14.55 -8.60
CA PHE A 333 22.92 -14.76 -8.23
C PHE A 333 22.51 -16.23 -8.21
N ASP A 334 22.89 -17.02 -9.24
CA ASP A 334 22.51 -18.43 -9.33
C ASP A 334 23.14 -19.27 -8.20
N LYS A 335 24.38 -18.98 -7.81
CA LYS A 335 25.03 -19.62 -6.66
C LYS A 335 24.35 -19.26 -5.33
N LYS A 336 23.96 -18.00 -5.17
CA LYS A 336 23.23 -17.53 -3.98
C LYS A 336 21.83 -18.15 -3.92
N LEU A 337 21.14 -18.26 -5.06
CA LEU A 337 19.84 -18.91 -5.16
C LEU A 337 19.94 -20.40 -4.76
N ALA A 338 20.93 -21.13 -5.28
CA ALA A 338 21.18 -22.51 -4.88
C ALA A 338 21.47 -22.63 -3.38
N THR A 339 22.25 -21.70 -2.80
CA THR A 339 22.54 -21.65 -1.37
C THR A 339 21.27 -21.41 -0.55
N TYR A 340 20.41 -20.49 -0.99
CA TYR A 340 19.11 -20.21 -0.36
C TYR A 340 18.25 -21.47 -0.25
N PHE A 341 18.12 -22.23 -1.34
CA PHE A 341 17.35 -23.49 -1.34
C PHE A 341 18.03 -24.61 -0.55
N ALA A 342 19.36 -24.68 -0.54
CA ALA A 342 20.11 -25.61 0.32
C ALA A 342 19.86 -25.36 1.82
N LYS A 343 19.52 -24.12 2.22
CA LYS A 343 19.10 -23.74 3.58
C LYS A 343 17.62 -24.03 3.87
N LYS A 344 16.92 -24.70 2.96
CA LYS A 344 15.54 -25.20 3.11
C LYS A 344 14.55 -24.13 3.58
N PRO A 345 14.27 -23.11 2.77
CA PRO A 345 13.18 -22.18 3.08
C PRO A 345 11.86 -22.96 3.21
N ALA A 346 10.99 -22.56 4.11
CA ALA A 346 9.69 -23.18 4.29
C ALA A 346 8.71 -22.83 3.16
N LEU A 347 8.86 -21.63 2.58
CA LEU A 347 8.02 -21.18 1.46
C LEU A 347 8.74 -20.10 0.65
N LEU A 348 8.80 -20.30 -0.66
CA LEU A 348 8.89 -19.25 -1.65
C LEU A 348 7.52 -19.15 -2.34
N TRP A 349 6.91 -17.96 -2.32
CA TRP A 349 5.60 -17.70 -2.92
C TRP A 349 5.71 -16.60 -3.96
N ILE A 350 5.09 -16.79 -5.12
CA ILE A 350 5.14 -15.87 -6.27
C ILE A 350 3.72 -15.59 -6.73
N GLY A 351 3.34 -14.31 -6.80
CA GLY A 351 2.07 -13.87 -7.37
C GLY A 351 2.27 -12.83 -8.45
N ILE A 352 1.52 -12.94 -9.57
CA ILE A 352 1.58 -11.97 -10.65
C ILE A 352 0.26 -11.93 -11.44
N GLY A 353 -0.09 -10.74 -11.95
CA GLY A 353 -1.23 -10.55 -12.84
C GLY A 353 -0.90 -10.90 -14.30
N LYS A 354 -1.87 -11.45 -15.04
CA LYS A 354 -1.70 -11.86 -16.44
C LYS A 354 -1.27 -10.74 -17.39
N THR A 355 -1.70 -9.49 -17.10
CA THR A 355 -1.38 -8.31 -17.92
C THR A 355 -0.33 -7.42 -17.24
N ASP A 356 0.35 -7.92 -16.21
CA ASP A 356 1.45 -7.22 -15.54
C ASP A 356 2.67 -7.13 -16.49
N PHE A 357 3.25 -5.94 -16.60
CA PHE A 357 4.43 -5.75 -17.48
C PHE A 357 5.66 -6.55 -17.03
N LEU A 358 5.68 -7.04 -15.77
CA LEU A 358 6.71 -7.94 -15.23
C LEU A 358 6.35 -9.43 -15.42
N PHE A 359 5.26 -9.75 -16.11
CA PHE A 359 4.81 -11.14 -16.27
C PHE A 359 5.88 -12.03 -16.88
N GLN A 360 6.53 -11.56 -17.95
CA GLN A 360 7.53 -12.36 -18.65
C GLN A 360 8.76 -12.64 -17.76
N SER A 361 9.29 -11.64 -17.07
CA SER A 361 10.45 -11.82 -16.19
C SER A 361 10.16 -12.76 -15.00
N ASN A 362 8.93 -12.73 -14.48
CA ASN A 362 8.49 -13.70 -13.47
C ASN A 362 8.31 -15.11 -14.05
N THR A 363 7.87 -15.24 -15.29
CA THR A 363 7.78 -16.53 -15.99
C THR A 363 9.16 -17.13 -16.21
N ASP A 364 10.12 -16.34 -16.67
CA ASP A 364 11.50 -16.78 -16.88
C ASP A 364 12.16 -17.22 -15.56
N PHE A 365 11.88 -16.50 -14.49
CA PHE A 365 12.37 -16.88 -13.16
C PHE A 365 11.74 -18.19 -12.66
N ARG A 366 10.44 -18.40 -12.85
CA ARG A 366 9.80 -19.69 -12.51
C ARG A 366 10.40 -20.83 -13.32
N ALA A 367 10.63 -20.63 -14.63
CA ALA A 367 11.29 -21.62 -15.46
C ALA A 367 12.71 -21.99 -14.95
N LYS A 368 13.46 -20.98 -14.44
CA LYS A 368 14.76 -21.22 -13.78
C LYS A 368 14.60 -22.04 -12.50
N LEU A 369 13.59 -21.77 -11.68
CA LEU A 369 13.30 -22.54 -10.46
C LEU A 369 12.96 -24.00 -10.81
N ASP A 370 12.10 -24.21 -11.80
CA ASP A 370 11.67 -25.53 -12.27
C ASP A 370 12.87 -26.35 -12.81
N ALA A 371 13.72 -25.73 -13.63
CA ALA A 371 14.92 -26.35 -14.18
C ALA A 371 15.93 -26.82 -13.10
N ASN A 372 15.91 -26.19 -11.92
CA ASN A 372 16.78 -26.55 -10.77
C ASN A 372 16.05 -27.40 -9.72
N GLY A 373 14.76 -27.72 -9.92
CA GLY A 373 13.95 -28.45 -8.95
C GLY A 373 13.71 -27.69 -7.64
N PHE A 374 13.72 -26.36 -7.67
CA PHE A 374 13.50 -25.50 -6.52
C PHE A 374 12.02 -25.32 -6.25
N PRO A 375 11.51 -25.69 -5.06
CA PRO A 375 10.07 -25.62 -4.77
C PRO A 375 9.59 -24.20 -4.54
N TYR A 376 8.45 -23.86 -5.11
CA TYR A 376 7.73 -22.61 -4.88
C TYR A 376 6.22 -22.80 -4.97
N LYS A 377 5.45 -21.85 -4.44
CA LYS A 377 4.01 -21.72 -4.74
C LYS A 377 3.80 -20.57 -5.70
N TYR A 378 2.86 -20.74 -6.61
CA TYR A 378 2.53 -19.76 -7.62
C TYR A 378 1.05 -19.41 -7.61
N MET A 379 0.74 -18.15 -7.80
CA MET A 379 -0.60 -17.63 -8.01
C MET A 379 -0.61 -16.66 -9.18
N GLU A 380 -1.53 -16.88 -10.11
CA GLU A 380 -1.81 -15.96 -11.20
C GLU A 380 -3.18 -15.31 -11.00
N THR A 381 -3.27 -14.01 -11.20
CA THR A 381 -4.54 -13.27 -11.14
C THR A 381 -4.83 -12.59 -12.47
N ASP A 382 -6.07 -12.20 -12.68
CA ASP A 382 -6.41 -11.29 -13.75
C ASP A 382 -5.86 -9.88 -13.44
N GLY A 383 -5.76 -9.03 -14.48
CA GLY A 383 -5.24 -7.67 -14.37
C GLY A 383 -3.73 -7.57 -14.33
N GLY A 384 -3.23 -6.36 -14.14
CA GLY A 384 -1.83 -5.98 -14.25
C GLY A 384 -1.17 -5.64 -12.92
N HIS A 385 -0.30 -4.62 -12.98
CA HIS A 385 0.54 -4.13 -11.88
C HIS A 385 -0.24 -3.18 -10.97
N ILE A 386 -1.17 -3.70 -10.15
CA ILE A 386 -2.18 -2.91 -9.44
C ILE A 386 -2.38 -3.34 -7.99
N TRP A 387 -2.77 -2.41 -7.13
CA TRP A 387 -3.01 -2.65 -5.71
C TRP A 387 -4.07 -3.72 -5.42
N LYS A 388 -5.07 -3.87 -6.29
CA LYS A 388 -6.06 -4.96 -6.21
C LYS A 388 -5.37 -6.33 -6.11
N ASN A 389 -4.44 -6.61 -7.01
CA ASN A 389 -3.70 -7.87 -7.04
C ASN A 389 -2.81 -8.03 -5.78
N TRP A 390 -2.13 -6.97 -5.35
CA TRP A 390 -1.25 -7.05 -4.18
C TRP A 390 -2.02 -7.26 -2.88
N ARG A 391 -3.22 -6.70 -2.73
CA ARG A 391 -4.11 -7.03 -1.61
C ARG A 391 -4.50 -8.51 -1.63
N ILE A 392 -4.86 -9.06 -2.79
CA ILE A 392 -5.12 -10.50 -2.95
C ILE A 392 -3.89 -11.32 -2.54
N TYR A 393 -2.69 -10.95 -3.00
CA TYR A 393 -1.48 -11.71 -2.69
C TYR A 393 -1.15 -11.68 -1.20
N LEU A 394 -1.34 -10.56 -0.52
CA LEU A 394 -1.16 -10.49 0.92
C LEU A 394 -2.16 -11.38 1.66
N THR A 395 -3.44 -11.38 1.26
CA THR A 395 -4.48 -12.24 1.88
C THR A 395 -4.25 -13.72 1.65
N GLU A 396 -3.59 -14.11 0.56
CA GLU A 396 -3.24 -15.50 0.25
C GLU A 396 -1.92 -15.94 0.91
N PHE A 397 -0.96 -15.04 1.01
CA PHE A 397 0.35 -15.35 1.58
C PHE A 397 0.33 -15.46 3.11
N VAL A 398 -0.35 -14.54 3.80
CA VAL A 398 -0.37 -14.47 5.27
C VAL A 398 -0.88 -15.76 5.93
N PRO A 399 -1.94 -16.44 5.45
CA PRO A 399 -2.37 -17.72 6.01
C PRO A 399 -1.38 -18.89 5.84
N LEU A 400 -0.36 -18.74 4.99
CA LEU A 400 0.60 -19.81 4.71
C LEU A 400 1.84 -19.78 5.61
N ILE A 401 2.08 -18.65 6.28
CA ILE A 401 3.28 -18.45 7.10
C ILE A 401 3.06 -18.81 8.57
N PHE A 402 4.11 -19.21 9.27
CA PHE A 402 4.13 -19.47 10.71
C PHE A 402 3.16 -20.57 11.21
N LYS A 403 2.87 -21.54 10.37
CA LYS A 403 1.98 -22.67 10.74
C LYS A 403 2.52 -23.53 11.86
#